data_02bc7569d2deb9c360c33bc4c0415b47
#
_entry.id   02bc7569d2deb9c360c33bc4c0415b47
#
_cell.length_a   1.000
_cell.length_b   1.000
_cell.length_c   1.000
_cell.angle_alpha   90.00
_cell.angle_beta   90.00
_cell.angle_gamma   90.00
#
_symmetry.space_group_name_H-M   'P 1'
#
loop_
_entity.id
_entity.type
_entity.pdbx_description
1 polymer ?
#
loop_
_entity_poly.entity_id
_entity_poly.type
_entity_poly.pdbx_seq_one_letter_code
_entity_poly.pdbx_strand_id
1 'polypeptide(L)'
;MKKLGLATALVLAMTGAHAYQFEIQGQSEALDSNDENRDYNNFTVGGQATYYFNNVDASKGPLAEAAFLNQASNVAVGYNFANLDDVKSQNVGIKAEAYLPTSYMPAYASLSYSATDNDGKYGLSDDRGQRWAVEYGSVIAPNFLVAVGYTNVVEQTSLDTFAILNSGFAKAAG
;
A
#
# COMPACT_ATOMS: atom_id res chain seq x y z
N MET A 1 5.16 -8.62 -30.25
CA MET A 1 5.13 -9.63 -29.14
C MET A 1 4.96 -8.84 -27.84
N LYS A 2 3.89 -9.12 -27.10
CA LYS A 2 3.66 -8.44 -25.78
C LYS A 2 4.72 -8.95 -24.81
N LYS A 3 5.68 -8.10 -24.44
CA LYS A 3 6.61 -8.42 -23.35
C LYS A 3 5.87 -8.23 -22.03
N LEU A 4 5.85 -9.26 -21.20
CA LEU A 4 5.31 -9.17 -19.84
C LEU A 4 6.25 -8.24 -19.04
N GLY A 5 5.69 -7.21 -18.43
CA GLY A 5 6.36 -6.44 -17.40
C GLY A 5 6.72 -7.33 -16.21
N LEU A 6 7.92 -7.17 -15.67
CA LEU A 6 8.36 -7.86 -14.47
C LEU A 6 8.04 -6.98 -13.26
N ALA A 7 7.07 -7.40 -12.46
CA ALA A 7 6.80 -6.79 -11.16
C ALA A 7 7.58 -7.57 -10.07
N THR A 8 8.38 -6.87 -9.30
CA THR A 8 9.11 -7.46 -8.17
C THR A 8 8.68 -6.79 -6.88
N ALA A 9 8.10 -7.55 -5.96
CA ALA A 9 7.81 -7.11 -4.60
C ALA A 9 8.84 -7.74 -3.65
N LEU A 10 9.49 -6.90 -2.85
CA LEU A 10 10.44 -7.33 -1.83
C LEU A 10 9.91 -6.94 -0.47
N VAL A 11 9.68 -7.93 0.38
CA VAL A 11 9.36 -7.74 1.80
C VAL A 11 10.61 -8.01 2.62
N LEU A 12 11.12 -6.99 3.28
CA LEU A 12 12.24 -7.10 4.20
C LEU A 12 11.69 -6.97 5.62
N ALA A 13 11.42 -8.10 6.26
CA ALA A 13 11.23 -8.12 7.70
C ALA A 13 12.62 -8.09 8.38
N MET A 14 12.83 -7.17 9.31
CA MET A 14 14.07 -7.14 10.10
C MET A 14 14.10 -8.36 11.00
N THR A 15 14.97 -9.29 10.59
CA THR A 15 15.01 -10.68 11.01
C THR A 15 15.85 -10.91 12.25
N GLY A 16 15.49 -11.92 12.96
CA GLY A 16 16.29 -12.61 13.96
C GLY A 16 15.48 -13.17 15.11
N ALA A 17 14.24 -12.76 15.26
CA ALA A 17 13.32 -13.29 16.27
C ALA A 17 12.01 -13.68 15.59
N HIS A 18 11.31 -14.60 16.20
CA HIS A 18 9.95 -14.99 15.79
C HIS A 18 8.93 -13.82 15.89
N ALA A 19 9.38 -12.62 16.24
CA ALA A 19 8.57 -11.42 16.40
C ALA A 19 9.30 -10.16 15.94
N TYR A 20 8.59 -9.24 15.28
CA TYR A 20 9.13 -7.97 14.78
C TYR A 20 8.16 -6.80 15.06
N GLN A 21 8.70 -5.56 15.09
CA GLN A 21 7.93 -4.32 15.21
C GLN A 21 8.14 -3.38 14.02
N PHE A 22 9.01 -3.73 13.11
CA PHE A 22 9.32 -2.90 11.96
C PHE A 22 9.34 -3.75 10.69
N GLU A 23 8.72 -3.22 9.62
CA GLU A 23 8.63 -3.87 8.33
C GLU A 23 8.94 -2.86 7.22
N ILE A 24 9.73 -3.27 6.24
CA ILE A 24 9.97 -2.52 5.01
C ILE A 24 9.48 -3.37 3.85
N GLN A 25 8.66 -2.78 2.99
CA GLN A 25 8.22 -3.36 1.73
C GLN A 25 8.72 -2.50 0.58
N GLY A 26 9.14 -3.14 -0.49
CA GLY A 26 9.55 -2.47 -1.72
C GLY A 26 8.90 -3.12 -2.93
N GLN A 27 8.62 -2.34 -3.94
CA GLN A 27 8.12 -2.83 -5.23
C GLN A 27 8.78 -2.09 -6.37
N SER A 28 8.98 -2.78 -7.47
CA SER A 28 9.42 -2.18 -8.73
C SER A 28 8.73 -2.89 -9.89
N GLU A 29 8.33 -2.13 -10.88
CA GLU A 29 7.75 -2.64 -12.11
C GLU A 29 8.37 -1.90 -13.29
N ALA A 30 8.84 -2.63 -14.29
CA ALA A 30 9.31 -2.10 -15.55
C ALA A 30 8.34 -2.52 -16.65
N LEU A 31 7.78 -1.54 -17.35
CA LEU A 31 6.89 -1.75 -18.49
C LEU A 31 7.66 -1.42 -19.77
N ASP A 32 8.03 -2.44 -20.51
CA ASP A 32 8.67 -2.29 -21.82
C ASP A 32 7.57 -2.25 -22.89
N SER A 33 7.27 -1.07 -23.39
CA SER A 33 6.36 -0.89 -24.53
C SER A 33 7.17 -0.46 -25.75
N ASN A 34 7.52 -1.40 -26.59
CA ASN A 34 8.11 -1.14 -27.90
C ASN A 34 6.99 -0.83 -28.91
N ASP A 35 6.77 0.42 -29.20
CA ASP A 35 6.12 0.82 -30.45
C ASP A 35 7.22 1.03 -31.51
N GLU A 36 6.94 0.70 -32.79
CA GLU A 36 7.95 0.60 -33.86
C GLU A 36 8.80 1.89 -34.06
N ASN A 37 8.46 2.99 -33.41
CA ASN A 37 9.14 4.28 -33.56
C ASN A 37 9.52 5.00 -32.25
N ARG A 38 9.28 4.43 -31.06
CA ARG A 38 9.64 5.05 -29.77
C ARG A 38 9.99 3.99 -28.72
N ASP A 39 11.17 4.10 -28.16
CA ASP A 39 11.59 3.35 -26.98
C ASP A 39 11.07 4.10 -25.74
N TYR A 40 10.04 3.56 -25.10
CA TYR A 40 9.52 4.09 -23.85
C TYR A 40 10.14 3.34 -22.67
N ASN A 41 10.76 4.07 -21.79
CA ASN A 41 11.34 3.52 -20.57
C ASN A 41 10.40 3.77 -19.38
N ASN A 42 9.31 2.99 -19.33
CA ASN A 42 8.29 3.11 -18.32
C ASN A 42 8.65 2.27 -17.11
N PHE A 43 8.70 2.89 -15.94
CA PHE A 43 8.94 2.16 -14.71
C PHE A 43 8.20 2.77 -13.53
N THR A 44 7.90 1.93 -12.56
CA THR A 44 7.37 2.32 -11.26
C THR A 44 8.25 1.73 -10.17
N VAL A 45 8.56 2.54 -9.17
CA VAL A 45 9.26 2.09 -7.97
C VAL A 45 8.56 2.66 -6.74
N GLY A 46 8.42 1.85 -5.71
CA GLY A 46 7.80 2.27 -4.47
C GLY A 46 8.31 1.53 -3.26
N GLY A 47 8.04 2.09 -2.11
CA GLY A 47 8.36 1.47 -0.84
C GLY A 47 7.46 1.94 0.28
N GLN A 48 7.33 1.10 1.29
CA GLN A 48 6.59 1.39 2.52
C GLN A 48 7.40 0.93 3.71
N ALA A 49 7.38 1.75 4.76
CA ALA A 49 7.89 1.39 6.08
C ALA A 49 6.72 1.38 7.06
N THR A 50 6.61 0.33 7.85
CA THR A 50 5.55 0.14 8.85
C THR A 50 6.17 -0.09 10.22
N TYR A 51 5.67 0.63 11.21
CA TYR A 51 5.99 0.42 12.62
C TYR A 51 4.78 -0.11 13.36
N TYR A 52 4.93 -1.23 14.04
CA TYR A 52 3.91 -1.88 14.86
C TYR A 52 4.10 -1.53 16.33
N PHE A 53 3.03 -1.13 17.00
CA PHE A 53 3.08 -0.76 18.43
C PHE A 53 3.29 -1.97 19.35
N ASN A 54 2.92 -3.18 18.86
CA ASN A 54 3.17 -4.44 19.53
C ASN A 54 3.97 -5.37 18.61
N ASN A 55 4.67 -6.31 19.22
CA ASN A 55 5.39 -7.33 18.47
C ASN A 55 4.45 -8.16 17.61
N VAL A 56 4.81 -8.32 16.35
CA VAL A 56 4.12 -9.21 15.39
C VAL A 56 4.81 -10.57 15.44
N ASP A 57 4.10 -11.58 15.90
CA ASP A 57 4.57 -12.96 15.93
C ASP A 57 4.40 -13.59 14.53
N ALA A 58 5.51 -13.80 13.85
CA ALA A 58 5.54 -14.37 12.50
C ALA A 58 5.21 -15.89 12.49
N SER A 59 5.11 -16.55 13.63
CA SER A 59 4.78 -17.98 13.69
C SER A 59 3.28 -18.27 13.54
N LYS A 60 2.42 -17.25 13.65
CA LYS A 60 0.95 -17.42 13.61
C LYS A 60 0.39 -17.67 12.21
N GLY A 61 1.18 -17.46 11.16
CA GLY A 61 0.72 -17.66 9.78
C GLY A 61 1.73 -17.14 8.76
N PRO A 62 1.35 -17.05 7.49
CA PRO A 62 2.19 -16.44 6.46
C PRO A 62 2.63 -15.02 6.87
N LEU A 63 3.87 -14.65 6.54
CA LEU A 63 4.44 -13.36 6.94
C LEU A 63 3.56 -12.17 6.48
N ALA A 64 2.97 -12.27 5.30
CA ALA A 64 2.09 -11.24 4.76
C ALA A 64 0.79 -11.03 5.56
N GLU A 65 0.38 -12.01 6.36
CA GLU A 65 -0.83 -11.97 7.18
C GLU A 65 -0.52 -11.82 8.68
N ALA A 66 0.75 -11.94 9.06
CA ALA A 66 1.15 -12.00 10.46
C ALA A 66 0.69 -10.78 11.26
N ALA A 67 0.79 -9.58 10.72
CA ALA A 67 0.33 -8.35 11.38
C ALA A 67 -1.18 -8.36 11.65
N PHE A 68 -1.97 -8.80 10.69
CA PHE A 68 -3.43 -8.95 10.83
C PHE A 68 -3.79 -10.03 11.86
N LEU A 69 -3.17 -11.22 11.78
CA LEU A 69 -3.41 -12.32 12.72
C LEU A 69 -3.02 -11.98 14.16
N ASN A 70 -2.07 -11.06 14.33
CA ASN A 70 -1.70 -10.51 15.63
C ASN A 70 -2.54 -9.30 16.04
N GLN A 71 -3.44 -8.80 15.17
CA GLN A 71 -4.19 -7.57 15.40
C GLN A 71 -3.25 -6.42 15.82
N ALA A 72 -2.14 -6.29 15.10
CA ALA A 72 -1.07 -5.38 15.47
C ALA A 72 -1.37 -3.97 14.95
N SER A 73 -1.75 -3.10 15.87
CA SER A 73 -1.91 -1.66 15.58
C SER A 73 -0.59 -1.09 15.08
N ASN A 74 -0.66 -0.22 14.05
CA ASN A 74 0.52 0.23 13.36
C ASN A 74 0.37 1.65 12.76
N VAL A 75 1.50 2.21 12.35
CA VAL A 75 1.59 3.37 11.48
C VAL A 75 2.52 3.04 10.33
N ALA A 76 2.15 3.43 9.13
CA ALA A 76 2.92 3.21 7.91
C ALA A 76 3.11 4.52 7.15
N VAL A 77 4.26 4.65 6.49
CA VAL A 77 4.55 5.69 5.52
C VAL A 77 4.97 5.04 4.21
N GLY A 78 4.49 5.56 3.10
CA GLY A 78 4.79 5.01 1.79
C GLY A 78 5.14 6.10 0.78
N TYR A 79 5.94 5.73 -0.20
CA TYR A 79 6.31 6.57 -1.33
C TYR A 79 6.30 5.73 -2.60
N ASN A 80 5.72 6.29 -3.67
CA ASN A 80 5.78 5.74 -5.02
C ASN A 80 6.23 6.80 -6.00
N PHE A 81 7.03 6.35 -6.97
CA PHE A 81 7.42 7.11 -8.14
C PHE A 81 7.09 6.30 -9.39
N ALA A 82 6.42 6.92 -10.35
CA ALA A 82 6.17 6.34 -11.66
C ALA A 82 6.69 7.30 -12.74
N ASN A 83 7.37 6.74 -13.72
CA ASN A 83 7.75 7.42 -14.95
C ASN A 83 7.05 6.68 -16.10
N LEU A 84 6.03 7.30 -16.64
CA LEU A 84 5.17 6.72 -17.69
C LEU A 84 5.18 7.66 -18.88
N ASP A 85 6.05 7.39 -19.87
CA ASP A 85 6.24 8.18 -21.07
C ASP A 85 6.52 9.67 -20.77
N ASP A 86 5.54 10.51 -20.98
CA ASP A 86 5.64 11.95 -20.79
C ASP A 86 5.07 12.43 -19.44
N VAL A 87 4.71 11.50 -18.55
CA VAL A 87 4.14 11.80 -17.22
C VAL A 87 5.02 11.23 -16.12
N LYS A 88 5.44 12.08 -15.20
CA LYS A 88 6.05 11.66 -13.93
C LYS A 88 5.04 11.82 -12.83
N SER A 89 4.86 10.79 -12.03
CA SER A 89 3.96 10.79 -10.90
C SER A 89 4.71 10.47 -9.61
N GLN A 90 4.49 11.26 -8.59
CA GLN A 90 5.00 11.02 -7.24
C GLN A 90 3.82 10.94 -6.29
N ASN A 91 3.82 9.93 -5.44
CA ASN A 91 2.79 9.76 -4.42
C ASN A 91 3.46 9.52 -3.07
N VAL A 92 3.04 10.24 -2.05
CA VAL A 92 3.42 10.04 -0.67
C VAL A 92 2.16 9.78 0.16
N GLY A 93 2.23 8.81 1.06
CA GLY A 93 1.09 8.45 1.89
C GLY A 93 1.47 8.09 3.32
N ILE A 94 0.51 8.26 4.21
CA ILE A 94 0.57 7.82 5.60
C ILE A 94 -0.71 7.05 5.94
N LYS A 95 -0.58 5.97 6.71
CA LYS A 95 -1.69 5.16 7.19
C LYS A 95 -1.50 4.83 8.67
N ALA A 96 -2.57 4.84 9.43
CA ALA A 96 -2.60 4.32 10.80
C ALA A 96 -3.73 3.30 10.92
N GLU A 97 -3.46 2.19 11.59
CA GLU A 97 -4.42 1.14 11.89
C GLU A 97 -4.42 0.86 13.39
N ALA A 98 -5.61 0.73 13.95
CA ALA A 98 -5.80 0.43 15.37
C ALA A 98 -6.73 -0.78 15.55
N TYR A 99 -6.24 -1.73 16.33
CA TYR A 99 -7.03 -2.85 16.84
C TYR A 99 -7.24 -2.63 18.33
N LEU A 100 -8.48 -2.42 18.72
CA LEU A 100 -8.86 -2.10 20.09
C LEU A 100 -9.52 -3.34 20.73
N PRO A 101 -8.93 -3.92 21.78
CA PRO A 101 -9.55 -5.04 22.48
C PRO A 101 -10.86 -4.57 23.13
N THR A 102 -11.93 -5.26 22.85
CA THR A 102 -13.22 -5.04 23.50
C THR A 102 -13.70 -6.33 24.17
N SER A 103 -14.71 -6.24 25.03
CA SER A 103 -15.22 -7.39 25.79
C SER A 103 -15.86 -8.48 24.92
N TYR A 104 -16.24 -8.16 23.68
CA TYR A 104 -16.94 -9.09 22.79
C TYR A 104 -16.12 -9.43 21.54
N MET A 105 -15.72 -8.43 20.78
CA MET A 105 -14.96 -8.59 19.52
C MET A 105 -14.01 -7.41 19.37
N PRO A 106 -12.74 -7.61 18.99
CA PRO A 106 -11.82 -6.52 18.76
C PRO A 106 -12.37 -5.55 17.72
N ALA A 107 -12.37 -4.24 18.05
CA ALA A 107 -12.73 -3.21 17.12
C ALA A 107 -11.53 -2.87 16.25
N TYR A 108 -11.77 -2.54 14.98
CA TYR A 108 -10.79 -2.09 14.01
C TYR A 108 -11.12 -0.67 13.57
N ALA A 109 -10.10 0.15 13.43
CA ALA A 109 -10.22 1.46 12.79
C ALA A 109 -8.96 1.74 11.98
N SER A 110 -9.12 2.36 10.81
CA SER A 110 -8.00 2.88 10.04
C SER A 110 -8.24 4.30 9.53
N LEU A 111 -7.14 5.01 9.35
CA LEU A 111 -7.10 6.33 8.71
C LEU A 111 -5.92 6.35 7.76
N SER A 112 -6.15 6.78 6.53
CA SER A 112 -5.09 6.99 5.56
C SER A 112 -5.22 8.34 4.85
N TYR A 113 -4.07 8.89 4.48
CA TYR A 113 -3.96 10.07 3.65
C TYR A 113 -2.85 9.88 2.64
N SER A 114 -3.07 10.27 1.39
CA SER A 114 -2.05 10.33 0.37
C SER A 114 -2.17 11.60 -0.47
N ALA A 115 -1.02 12.08 -0.91
CA ALA A 115 -0.88 13.19 -1.84
C ALA A 115 -0.09 12.75 -3.07
N THR A 116 -0.59 13.14 -4.23
CA THR A 116 0.00 12.82 -5.52
C THR A 116 0.36 14.12 -6.23
N ASP A 117 1.52 14.14 -6.86
CA ASP A 117 2.00 15.22 -7.73
C ASP A 117 2.34 14.61 -9.10
N ASN A 118 1.69 15.09 -10.14
CA ASN A 118 1.89 14.66 -11.51
C ASN A 118 2.51 15.81 -12.31
N ASP A 119 3.64 15.55 -12.94
CA ASP A 119 4.34 16.46 -13.85
C ASP A 119 4.22 15.89 -15.27
N GLY A 120 3.44 16.56 -16.10
CA GLY A 120 3.17 16.16 -17.48
C GLY A 120 3.93 17.07 -18.49
N LYS A 121 4.55 16.46 -19.49
CA LYS A 121 5.13 17.16 -20.63
C LYS A 121 4.06 17.49 -21.68
N TYR A 122 4.33 18.47 -22.53
CA TYR A 122 3.49 18.84 -23.68
C TYR A 122 2.07 19.33 -23.37
N GLY A 123 1.87 20.07 -22.26
CA GLY A 123 0.58 20.70 -21.95
C GLY A 123 -0.45 19.75 -21.33
N LEU A 124 -0.02 18.54 -20.92
CA LEU A 124 -0.72 17.79 -19.91
C LEU A 124 -0.56 18.55 -18.59
N SER A 125 -1.66 18.94 -17.99
CA SER A 125 -1.67 19.79 -16.80
C SER A 125 -0.89 19.14 -15.65
N ASP A 126 -0.08 19.95 -14.97
CA ASP A 126 0.39 19.63 -13.62
C ASP A 126 -0.84 19.43 -12.75
N ASP A 127 -1.04 18.21 -12.26
CA ASP A 127 -2.20 17.85 -11.48
C ASP A 127 -1.77 17.37 -10.10
N ARG A 128 -2.45 17.87 -9.07
CA ARG A 128 -2.21 17.51 -7.67
C ARG A 128 -3.45 16.86 -7.09
N GLY A 129 -3.30 15.59 -6.75
CA GLY A 129 -4.38 14.83 -6.14
C GLY A 129 -4.18 14.63 -4.65
N GLN A 130 -5.28 14.55 -3.93
CA GLN A 130 -5.30 14.17 -2.52
C GLN A 130 -6.36 13.10 -2.31
N ARG A 131 -6.04 12.14 -1.46
CA ARG A 131 -6.97 11.10 -1.05
C ARG A 131 -6.88 10.91 0.45
N TRP A 132 -8.03 10.80 1.09
CA TRP A 132 -8.09 10.29 2.45
C TRP A 132 -9.18 9.23 2.57
N ALA A 133 -8.97 8.28 3.46
CA ALA A 133 -9.92 7.24 3.73
C ALA A 133 -9.98 6.95 5.24
N VAL A 134 -11.17 6.60 5.70
CA VAL A 134 -11.40 6.08 7.04
C VAL A 134 -12.14 4.76 6.93
N GLU A 135 -11.78 3.81 7.78
CA GLU A 135 -12.45 2.52 7.89
C GLU A 135 -12.74 2.25 9.35
N TYR A 136 -13.85 1.58 9.58
CA TYR A 136 -14.23 1.08 10.91
C TYR A 136 -14.85 -0.29 10.77
N GLY A 137 -14.49 -1.20 11.69
CA GLY A 137 -14.96 -2.57 11.63
C GLY A 137 -14.70 -3.36 12.91
N SER A 138 -14.82 -4.66 12.78
CA SER A 138 -14.57 -5.60 13.88
C SER A 138 -13.98 -6.90 13.37
N VAL A 139 -13.09 -7.49 14.15
CA VAL A 139 -12.56 -8.83 13.92
C VAL A 139 -13.55 -9.81 14.51
N ILE A 140 -14.37 -10.43 13.65
CA ILE A 140 -15.46 -11.32 14.08
C ILE A 140 -15.02 -12.78 14.22
N ALA A 141 -13.84 -13.12 13.69
CA ALA A 141 -13.16 -14.40 13.88
C ALA A 141 -11.64 -14.17 13.80
N PRO A 142 -10.78 -15.09 14.26
CA PRO A 142 -9.33 -14.89 14.33
C PRO A 142 -8.66 -14.43 13.02
N ASN A 143 -9.25 -14.76 11.90
CA ASN A 143 -8.74 -14.41 10.55
C ASN A 143 -9.81 -13.73 9.66
N PHE A 144 -10.83 -13.13 10.27
CA PHE A 144 -11.93 -12.53 9.53
C PHE A 144 -12.28 -11.14 10.09
N LEU A 145 -12.02 -10.10 9.32
CA LEU A 145 -12.36 -8.71 9.61
C LEU A 145 -13.52 -8.27 8.71
N VAL A 146 -14.53 -7.66 9.31
CA VAL A 146 -15.57 -6.93 8.57
C VAL A 146 -15.42 -5.45 8.87
N ALA A 147 -15.25 -4.65 7.83
CA ALA A 147 -15.12 -3.21 7.95
C ALA A 147 -15.96 -2.50 6.89
N VAL A 148 -16.41 -1.29 7.22
CA VAL A 148 -17.00 -0.34 6.29
C VAL A 148 -16.10 0.87 6.22
N GLY A 149 -15.93 1.45 5.04
CA GLY A 149 -15.03 2.58 4.83
C GLY A 149 -15.64 3.67 3.99
N TYR A 150 -15.10 4.87 4.15
CA TYR A 150 -15.37 6.01 3.31
C TYR A 150 -14.04 6.54 2.74
N THR A 151 -14.01 6.74 1.46
CA THR A 151 -12.87 7.32 0.74
C THR A 151 -13.29 8.59 0.03
N ASN A 152 -12.52 9.65 0.19
CA ASN A 152 -12.64 10.88 -0.58
C ASN A 152 -11.40 11.05 -1.45
N VAL A 153 -11.62 11.31 -2.73
CA VAL A 153 -10.56 11.53 -3.72
C VAL A 153 -10.82 12.87 -4.38
N VAL A 154 -9.82 13.74 -4.34
CA VAL A 154 -9.85 15.04 -4.98
C VAL A 154 -8.77 15.06 -6.06
N GLU A 155 -9.18 15.19 -7.32
CA GLU A 155 -8.30 15.33 -8.49
C GLU A 155 -7.14 14.30 -8.57
N GLN A 156 -7.41 13.06 -8.20
CA GLN A 156 -6.39 12.02 -8.24
C GLN A 156 -6.55 11.14 -9.47
N THR A 157 -5.60 11.25 -10.39
CA THR A 157 -5.54 10.44 -11.63
C THR A 157 -4.54 9.30 -11.55
N SER A 158 -3.79 9.15 -10.45
CA SER A 158 -2.64 8.25 -10.35
C SER A 158 -2.75 7.19 -9.26
N LEU A 159 -1.78 6.30 -9.28
CA LEU A 159 -1.63 5.15 -8.40
C LEU A 159 -1.58 5.55 -6.92
N ASP A 160 -2.45 4.96 -6.12
CA ASP A 160 -2.43 5.13 -4.67
C ASP A 160 -1.41 4.18 -4.02
N THR A 161 -0.52 4.73 -3.22
CA THR A 161 0.52 3.97 -2.51
C THR A 161 -0.07 2.81 -1.71
N PHE A 162 -1.13 3.05 -0.95
CA PHE A 162 -1.72 2.01 -0.11
C PHE A 162 -2.59 1.03 -0.88
N ALA A 163 -3.24 1.46 -1.98
CA ALA A 163 -3.99 0.55 -2.83
C ALA A 163 -3.07 -0.48 -3.50
N ILE A 164 -1.87 -0.09 -3.89
CA ILE A 164 -0.91 -0.99 -4.52
C ILE A 164 -0.34 -1.98 -3.49
N LEU A 165 0.09 -1.48 -2.34
CA LEU A 165 0.74 -2.30 -1.31
C LEU A 165 -0.24 -3.16 -0.52
N ASN A 166 -1.50 -2.74 -0.42
CA ASN A 166 -2.58 -3.48 0.26
C ASN A 166 -3.49 -4.30 -0.66
N SER A 167 -3.18 -4.40 -1.95
CA SER A 167 -3.99 -5.20 -2.88
C SER A 167 -4.12 -6.68 -2.48
N GLY A 168 -3.24 -7.18 -1.63
CA GLY A 168 -3.35 -8.46 -0.96
C GLY A 168 -4.49 -8.54 0.08
N PHE A 169 -4.79 -7.42 0.75
CA PHE A 169 -5.82 -7.36 1.79
C PHE A 169 -7.24 -7.17 1.23
N ALA A 170 -7.40 -6.44 0.13
CA ALA A 170 -8.70 -6.25 -0.50
C ALA A 170 -9.30 -7.56 -1.05
N LYS A 171 -8.48 -8.57 -1.31
CA LYS A 171 -8.93 -9.90 -1.71
C LYS A 171 -9.38 -10.80 -0.56
N ALA A 172 -8.95 -10.51 0.65
CA ALA A 172 -9.36 -11.26 1.85
C ALA A 172 -10.63 -10.70 2.49
N ALA A 173 -11.03 -9.48 2.14
CA ALA A 173 -12.21 -8.78 2.67
C ALA A 173 -13.38 -8.70 1.67
N GLY A 174 -13.28 -9.37 0.50
CA GLY A 174 -14.32 -9.42 -0.54
C GLY A 174 -15.00 -10.76 -0.61
#